data_6899bf50c90b17f2b026baeb1e1cda58
#
_entry.id   6899bf50c90b17f2b026baeb1e1cda58
#
_cell.length_a   1.000
_cell.length_b   1.000
_cell.length_c   1.000
_cell.angle_alpha   90.00
_cell.angle_beta   90.00
_cell.angle_gamma   90.00
#
_symmetry.space_group_name_H-M   'P 1'
#
loop_
_entity.id
_entity.type
_entity.pdbx_description
1 polymer ?
#
loop_
_entity_poly.entity_id
_entity_poly.type
_entity_poly.pdbx_seq_one_letter_code
_entity_poly.pdbx_strand_id
1 'polypeptide(L)'
;MLDLKVSLLNIYLIKPHEMYIEERVRAIMEDMTGRGVLIKPVVVERGEFVLLDGHHRFEALKRLGISIIPAVLVDYWDPRIVVKSWVNGATCSKQEVIRRALRGDLFPPRTTRHVFIDGLYEKHISEIVPEVNINISNLKALTR
;
A
#
# COMPACT_ATOMS: atom_id res chain seq x y z
N MET A 1 -10.00 14.04 11.78
CA MET A 1 -9.87 13.53 10.41
C MET A 1 -8.47 12.97 10.20
N LEU A 2 -8.34 11.91 9.40
CA LEU A 2 -7.02 11.37 9.08
C LEU A 2 -6.24 12.37 8.19
N ASP A 3 -4.96 12.49 8.46
CA ASP A 3 -4.06 13.18 7.56
C ASP A 3 -3.72 12.24 6.41
N LEU A 4 -4.15 12.59 5.20
CA LEU A 4 -3.96 11.81 3.99
C LEU A 4 -3.01 12.50 3.00
N LYS A 5 -2.10 13.28 3.52
CA LYS A 5 -1.10 13.97 2.69
C LYS A 5 -0.23 12.96 1.93
N VAL A 6 -0.05 13.20 0.64
CA VAL A 6 0.81 12.38 -0.21
C VAL A 6 2.26 12.86 -0.08
N SER A 7 3.16 11.92 0.10
CA SER A 7 4.61 12.16 0.11
C SER A 7 5.28 11.27 -0.93
N LEU A 8 6.45 11.68 -1.40
CA LEU A 8 7.27 10.85 -2.27
C LEU A 8 8.28 10.10 -1.40
N LEU A 9 8.31 8.80 -1.51
CA LEU A 9 9.19 7.94 -0.71
C LEU A 9 10.07 7.08 -1.60
N ASN A 10 11.27 6.79 -1.12
CA ASN A 10 12.11 5.77 -1.72
C ASN A 10 11.47 4.40 -1.48
N ILE A 11 11.19 3.68 -2.55
CA ILE A 11 10.51 2.38 -2.50
C ILE A 11 11.24 1.36 -1.62
N TYR A 12 12.56 1.46 -1.52
CA TYR A 12 13.37 0.52 -0.74
C TYR A 12 13.29 0.76 0.78
N LEU A 13 12.71 1.89 1.21
CA LEU A 13 12.42 2.13 2.63
C LEU A 13 11.12 1.47 3.08
N ILE A 14 10.28 1.08 2.14
CA ILE A 14 8.95 0.55 2.41
C ILE A 14 9.02 -0.97 2.56
N LYS A 15 8.43 -1.48 3.63
CA LYS A 15 8.50 -2.91 4.00
C LYS A 15 7.12 -3.55 3.80
N PRO A 16 6.96 -4.46 2.83
CA PRO A 16 5.70 -5.19 2.69
C PRO A 16 5.50 -6.15 3.86
N HIS A 17 4.24 -6.48 4.15
CA HIS A 17 3.89 -7.48 5.17
C HIS A 17 3.16 -8.68 4.58
N GLU A 18 2.89 -8.66 3.30
CA GLU A 18 2.08 -9.66 2.62
C GLU A 18 2.68 -9.98 1.27
N MET A 19 2.56 -11.23 0.85
CA MET A 19 3.00 -11.68 -0.47
C MET A 19 2.02 -11.19 -1.54
N TYR A 20 2.47 -11.18 -2.79
CA TYR A 20 1.65 -10.78 -3.93
C TYR A 20 1.29 -11.98 -4.81
N ILE A 21 0.27 -11.79 -5.65
CA ILE A 21 -0.15 -12.75 -6.67
C ILE A 21 0.43 -12.29 -8.00
N GLU A 22 1.23 -13.14 -8.64
CA GLU A 22 1.99 -12.80 -9.83
C GLU A 22 1.12 -12.25 -10.97
N GLU A 23 -0.01 -12.89 -11.26
CA GLU A 23 -0.91 -12.46 -12.33
C GLU A 23 -1.48 -11.07 -12.08
N ARG A 24 -1.71 -10.72 -10.81
CA ARG A 24 -2.21 -9.39 -10.45
C ARG A 24 -1.16 -8.32 -10.64
N VAL A 25 0.09 -8.63 -10.28
CA VAL A 25 1.21 -7.71 -10.51
C VAL A 25 1.35 -7.42 -12.00
N ARG A 26 1.31 -8.46 -12.83
CA ARG A 26 1.41 -8.31 -14.29
C ARG A 26 0.26 -7.49 -14.85
N ALA A 27 -0.96 -7.73 -14.40
CA ALA A 27 -2.13 -6.97 -14.85
C ALA A 27 -2.00 -5.49 -14.50
N ILE A 28 -1.49 -5.17 -13.31
CA ILE A 28 -1.27 -3.79 -12.90
C ILE A 28 -0.15 -3.15 -13.71
N MET A 29 0.94 -3.88 -13.99
CA MET A 29 2.01 -3.36 -14.83
C MET A 29 1.50 -3.02 -16.23
N GLU A 30 0.70 -3.89 -16.83
CA GLU A 30 0.09 -3.65 -18.14
C GLU A 30 -0.83 -2.43 -18.11
N ASP A 31 -1.66 -2.32 -17.08
CA ASP A 31 -2.58 -1.19 -16.93
C ASP A 31 -1.82 0.12 -16.78
N MET A 32 -0.82 0.16 -15.90
CA MET A 32 -0.03 1.37 -15.69
C MET A 32 0.75 1.76 -16.95
N THR A 33 1.32 0.79 -17.65
CA THR A 33 2.05 1.05 -18.89
C THR A 33 1.11 1.52 -19.99
N GLY A 34 -0.06 0.90 -20.12
CA GLY A 34 -1.05 1.26 -21.13
C GLY A 34 -1.67 2.63 -20.91
N ARG A 35 -1.98 2.98 -19.66
CA ARG A 35 -2.53 4.30 -19.32
C ARG A 35 -1.42 5.36 -19.21
N GLY A 36 -0.20 4.94 -18.93
CA GLY A 36 0.92 5.85 -18.71
C GLY A 36 0.85 6.63 -17.41
N VAL A 37 -0.02 6.21 -16.46
CA VAL A 37 -0.27 6.98 -15.24
C VAL A 37 -0.47 6.06 -14.04
N LEU A 38 0.05 6.50 -12.88
CA LEU A 38 -0.28 5.90 -11.59
C LEU A 38 -1.44 6.69 -10.99
N ILE A 39 -2.56 6.03 -10.74
CA ILE A 39 -3.78 6.70 -10.29
C ILE A 39 -3.75 6.94 -8.78
N LYS A 40 -3.41 5.92 -7.98
CA LYS A 40 -3.46 6.01 -6.52
C LYS A 40 -2.10 5.76 -5.88
N PRO A 41 -1.80 6.47 -4.77
CA PRO A 41 -0.60 6.18 -3.98
C PRO A 41 -0.77 4.86 -3.23
N VAL A 42 0.33 4.34 -2.72
CA VAL A 42 0.28 3.26 -1.71
C VAL A 42 0.06 3.87 -0.33
N VAL A 43 -0.37 3.06 0.62
CA VAL A 43 -0.58 3.49 2.01
C VAL A 43 0.47 2.83 2.88
N VAL A 44 1.17 3.63 3.68
CA VAL A 44 2.34 3.21 4.45
C VAL A 44 2.20 3.67 5.90
N GLU A 45 2.53 2.79 6.82
CA GLU A 45 2.59 3.11 8.24
C GLU A 45 3.78 4.04 8.49
N ARG A 46 3.53 5.12 9.23
CA ARG A 46 4.45 6.26 9.35
C ARG A 46 5.74 5.96 10.14
N GLY A 47 5.69 5.08 11.14
CA GLY A 47 6.82 4.86 12.05
C GLY A 47 7.93 3.99 11.45
N GLU A 48 7.57 2.82 10.97
CA GLU A 48 8.50 1.80 10.44
C GLU A 48 8.43 1.65 8.93
N PHE A 49 7.61 2.44 8.25
CA PHE A 49 7.39 2.38 6.80
C PHE A 49 6.87 1.02 6.33
N VAL A 50 5.93 0.46 7.07
CA VAL A 50 5.28 -0.79 6.67
C VAL A 50 4.19 -0.51 5.65
N LEU A 51 4.21 -1.23 4.54
CA LEU A 51 3.20 -1.12 3.49
C LEU A 51 1.89 -1.70 4.00
N LEU A 52 0.84 -0.89 4.04
CA LEU A 52 -0.48 -1.31 4.52
C LEU A 52 -1.44 -1.64 3.39
N ASP A 53 -1.35 -0.92 2.27
CA ASP A 53 -2.20 -1.14 1.11
C ASP A 53 -1.42 -0.87 -0.17
N GLY A 54 -1.70 -1.67 -1.20
CA GLY A 54 -1.08 -1.52 -2.50
C GLY A 54 0.11 -2.45 -2.74
N HIS A 55 0.10 -3.66 -2.17
CA HIS A 55 1.21 -4.62 -2.35
C HIS A 55 1.46 -4.96 -3.83
N HIS A 56 0.41 -5.09 -4.63
CA HIS A 56 0.56 -5.39 -6.06
C HIS A 56 1.07 -4.18 -6.84
N ARG A 57 0.56 -2.97 -6.51
CA ARG A 57 1.09 -1.72 -7.10
C ARG A 57 2.55 -1.50 -6.74
N PHE A 58 2.89 -1.74 -5.49
CA PHE A 58 4.26 -1.61 -4.98
C PHE A 58 5.22 -2.49 -5.78
N GLU A 59 4.89 -3.77 -5.94
CA GLU A 59 5.73 -4.70 -6.69
C GLU A 59 5.79 -4.33 -8.18
N ALA A 60 4.67 -3.90 -8.75
CA ALA A 60 4.62 -3.46 -10.14
C ALA A 60 5.53 -2.26 -10.39
N LEU A 61 5.47 -1.25 -9.52
CA LEU A 61 6.33 -0.07 -9.63
C LEU A 61 7.81 -0.44 -9.52
N LYS A 62 8.13 -1.36 -8.61
CA LYS A 62 9.49 -1.84 -8.43
C LYS A 62 10.01 -2.53 -9.71
N ARG A 63 9.20 -3.38 -10.32
CA ARG A 63 9.57 -4.08 -11.56
C ARG A 63 9.71 -3.14 -12.76
N LEU A 64 8.97 -2.04 -12.76
CA LEU A 64 9.09 -0.99 -13.78
C LEU A 64 10.33 -0.12 -13.58
N GLY A 65 11.13 -0.38 -12.55
CA GLY A 65 12.36 0.36 -12.27
C GLY A 65 12.12 1.71 -11.62
N ILE A 66 10.96 1.92 -11.02
CA ILE A 66 10.63 3.16 -10.33
C ILE A 66 11.03 3.04 -8.87
N SER A 67 11.87 3.96 -8.38
CA SER A 67 12.36 3.92 -7.00
C SER A 67 11.77 5.02 -6.10
N ILE A 68 11.18 6.05 -6.68
CA ILE A 68 10.53 7.12 -5.92
C ILE A 68 9.04 7.04 -6.21
N ILE A 69 8.23 6.77 -5.19
CA ILE A 69 6.79 6.53 -5.37
C ILE A 69 5.95 7.39 -4.45
N PRO A 70 4.74 7.78 -4.88
CA PRO A 70 3.81 8.49 -4.02
C PRO A 70 3.21 7.54 -2.98
N ALA A 71 3.18 7.99 -1.74
CA ALA A 71 2.64 7.23 -0.62
C ALA A 71 1.90 8.16 0.34
N VAL A 72 0.87 7.64 0.97
CA VAL A 72 0.21 8.30 2.09
C VAL A 72 0.74 7.66 3.37
N LEU A 73 1.41 8.46 4.20
CA LEU A 73 1.89 8.01 5.50
C LEU A 73 0.78 8.21 6.52
N VAL A 74 0.39 7.14 7.21
CA VAL A 74 -0.69 7.18 8.19
C VAL A 74 -0.21 6.82 9.58
N ASP A 75 -0.88 7.36 10.59
CA ASP A 75 -0.75 6.90 11.97
C ASP A 75 -1.58 5.61 12.09
N TYR A 76 -0.90 4.47 12.02
CA TYR A 76 -1.54 3.15 12.06
C TYR A 76 -2.27 2.88 13.38
N TRP A 77 -1.87 3.60 14.44
CA TRP A 77 -2.44 3.40 15.77
C TRP A 77 -3.71 4.23 15.98
N ASP A 78 -4.09 5.05 15.01
CA ASP A 78 -5.39 5.72 15.01
C ASP A 78 -6.48 4.63 15.02
N PRO A 79 -7.41 4.65 16.00
CA PRO A 79 -8.41 3.58 16.15
C PRO A 79 -9.40 3.51 14.98
N ARG A 80 -9.47 4.52 14.13
CA ARG A 80 -10.31 4.48 12.93
C ARG A 80 -9.71 3.64 11.81
N ILE A 81 -8.40 3.34 11.88
CA ILE A 81 -7.77 2.39 10.96
C ILE A 81 -7.85 1.01 11.60
N VAL A 82 -8.46 0.06 10.91
CA VAL A 82 -8.70 -1.28 11.43
C VAL A 82 -8.17 -2.29 10.41
N VAL A 83 -7.45 -3.30 10.92
CA VAL A 83 -7.04 -4.42 10.10
C VAL A 83 -8.04 -5.56 10.26
N LYS A 84 -8.55 -6.05 9.13
CA LYS A 84 -9.46 -7.20 9.09
C LYS A 84 -8.82 -8.32 8.29
N SER A 85 -9.24 -9.55 8.56
CA SER A 85 -8.84 -10.69 7.77
C SER A 85 -9.81 -10.93 6.62
N TRP A 86 -9.29 -11.34 5.46
CA TRP A 86 -10.11 -11.86 4.37
C TRP A 86 -10.61 -13.28 4.66
N VAL A 87 -9.90 -14.01 5.53
CA VAL A 87 -10.21 -15.39 5.86
C VAL A 87 -11.21 -15.41 7.02
N ASN A 88 -12.35 -16.05 6.82
CA ASN A 88 -13.39 -16.13 7.84
C ASN A 88 -12.87 -16.82 9.09
N GLY A 89 -13.06 -16.18 10.25
CA GLY A 89 -12.63 -16.71 11.55
C GLY A 89 -11.14 -16.51 11.86
N ALA A 90 -10.35 -16.04 10.90
CA ALA A 90 -8.95 -15.69 11.17
C ALA A 90 -8.87 -14.33 11.83
N THR A 91 -7.90 -14.15 12.73
CA THR A 91 -7.65 -12.88 13.39
C THR A 91 -6.27 -12.37 13.00
N CYS A 92 -6.15 -11.05 12.91
CA CYS A 92 -4.89 -10.40 12.65
C CYS A 92 -4.84 -9.10 13.45
N SER A 93 -3.69 -8.79 14.04
CA SER A 93 -3.50 -7.57 14.79
C SER A 93 -2.56 -6.63 14.06
N LYS A 94 -2.63 -5.35 14.39
CA LYS A 94 -1.68 -4.36 13.89
C LYS A 94 -0.25 -4.71 14.26
N GLN A 95 -0.04 -5.20 15.48
CA GLN A 95 1.27 -5.63 15.95
C GLN A 95 1.83 -6.76 15.10
N GLU A 96 0.99 -7.72 14.72
CA GLU A 96 1.38 -8.84 13.85
C GLU A 96 1.80 -8.36 12.47
N VAL A 97 1.05 -7.42 11.90
CA VAL A 97 1.37 -6.83 10.60
C VAL A 97 2.77 -6.18 10.64
N ILE A 98 3.03 -5.35 11.64
CA ILE A 98 4.32 -4.69 11.80
C ILE A 98 5.45 -5.71 12.01
N ARG A 99 5.23 -6.68 12.90
CA ARG A 99 6.23 -7.69 13.21
C ARG A 99 6.63 -8.50 11.99
N ARG A 100 5.65 -8.93 11.20
CA ARG A 100 5.92 -9.71 10.01
C ARG A 100 6.69 -8.92 8.96
N ALA A 101 6.33 -7.66 8.76
CA ALA A 101 7.05 -6.80 7.83
C ALA A 101 8.51 -6.62 8.25
N LEU A 102 8.75 -6.36 9.54
CA LEU A 102 10.11 -6.14 10.04
C LEU A 102 10.98 -7.40 9.97
N ARG A 103 10.38 -8.57 10.09
CA ARG A 103 11.10 -9.85 10.00
C ARG A 103 11.22 -10.39 8.58
N GLY A 104 10.49 -9.82 7.62
CA GLY A 104 10.40 -10.38 6.28
C GLY A 104 9.63 -11.70 6.23
N ASP A 105 8.82 -11.98 7.25
CA ASP A 105 7.97 -13.18 7.34
C ASP A 105 6.57 -12.82 6.89
N LEU A 106 6.37 -12.80 5.58
CA LEU A 106 5.17 -12.24 4.97
C LEU A 106 3.95 -13.15 5.11
N PHE A 107 2.78 -12.54 5.32
CA PHE A 107 1.52 -13.25 5.21
C PHE A 107 1.32 -13.75 3.77
N PRO A 108 0.57 -14.84 3.58
CA PRO A 108 0.11 -15.21 2.24
C PRO A 108 -0.69 -14.07 1.60
N PRO A 109 -0.82 -14.07 0.25
CA PRO A 109 -1.62 -13.04 -0.42
C PRO A 109 -3.05 -13.02 0.11
N ARG A 110 -3.65 -11.82 0.17
CA ARG A 110 -5.04 -11.60 0.60
C ARG A 110 -5.34 -12.11 2.00
N THR A 111 -4.39 -11.99 2.91
CA THR A 111 -4.62 -12.30 4.33
C THR A 111 -5.26 -11.12 5.04
N THR A 112 -4.77 -9.91 4.81
CA THR A 112 -5.19 -8.72 5.52
C THR A 112 -5.88 -7.72 4.59
N ARG A 113 -6.82 -6.96 5.15
CA ARG A 113 -7.34 -5.77 4.51
C ARG A 113 -7.47 -4.67 5.55
N HIS A 114 -7.12 -3.46 5.15
CA HIS A 114 -7.18 -2.30 6.02
C HIS A 114 -8.40 -1.47 5.64
N VAL A 115 -9.18 -1.11 6.65
CA VAL A 115 -10.39 -0.30 6.47
C VAL A 115 -10.34 0.92 7.38
N PHE A 116 -11.01 1.98 6.95
CA PHE A 116 -11.25 3.16 7.74
C PHE A 116 -12.68 3.09 8.28
N ILE A 117 -12.84 3.17 9.61
CA ILE A 117 -14.14 3.11 10.26
C ILE A 117 -14.29 4.35 11.15
N ASP A 118 -15.34 5.13 10.92
CA ASP A 118 -15.68 6.28 11.74
C ASP A 118 -17.20 6.27 11.94
N GLY A 119 -17.64 5.82 13.13
CA GLY A 119 -19.05 5.60 13.42
C GLY A 119 -19.65 4.55 12.49
N LEU A 120 -20.66 4.91 11.70
CA LEU A 120 -21.29 4.03 10.73
C LEU A 120 -20.62 4.07 9.36
N TYR A 121 -19.63 4.96 9.18
CA TYR A 121 -18.88 5.06 7.93
C TYR A 121 -17.77 4.02 7.93
N GLU A 122 -17.79 3.15 6.93
CA GLU A 122 -16.73 2.16 6.74
C GLU A 122 -16.35 2.12 5.27
N LYS A 123 -15.05 2.28 4.98
CA LYS A 123 -14.50 2.22 3.63
C LYS A 123 -13.17 1.48 3.65
N HIS A 124 -12.89 0.74 2.58
CA HIS A 124 -11.53 0.24 2.36
C HIS A 124 -10.58 1.42 2.32
N ILE A 125 -9.39 1.27 2.89
CA ILE A 125 -8.44 2.39 3.01
C ILE A 125 -8.06 2.98 1.64
N SER A 126 -8.05 2.17 0.59
CA SER A 126 -7.79 2.64 -0.77
C SER A 126 -8.85 3.59 -1.30
N GLU A 127 -10.05 3.57 -0.73
CA GLU A 127 -11.16 4.41 -1.19
C GLU A 127 -11.12 5.82 -0.59
N ILE A 128 -10.35 6.03 0.48
CA ILE A 128 -10.28 7.33 1.14
C ILE A 128 -9.03 8.13 0.78
N VAL A 129 -8.04 7.49 0.16
CA VAL A 129 -6.82 8.19 -0.24
C VAL A 129 -7.05 8.97 -1.54
N PRO A 130 -6.38 10.12 -1.71
CA PRO A 130 -6.55 10.91 -2.93
C PRO A 130 -5.95 10.21 -4.14
N GLU A 131 -6.52 10.48 -5.32
CA GLU A 131 -5.88 10.10 -6.57
C GLU A 131 -4.74 11.06 -6.87
N VAL A 132 -3.62 10.52 -7.34
CA VAL A 132 -2.44 11.33 -7.65
C VAL A 132 -2.27 11.56 -9.15
N ASN A 133 -2.70 10.60 -9.98
CA ASN A 133 -2.67 10.71 -11.44
C ASN A 133 -1.32 11.19 -11.98
N ILE A 134 -0.24 10.57 -11.52
CA ILE A 134 1.12 10.94 -11.90
C ILE A 134 1.56 10.12 -13.10
N ASN A 135 2.11 10.77 -14.11
CA ASN A 135 2.66 10.07 -15.28
C ASN A 135 3.80 9.16 -14.87
N ILE A 136 3.78 7.94 -15.38
CA ILE A 136 4.83 6.94 -15.13
C ILE A 136 6.19 7.46 -15.60
N SER A 137 6.23 8.16 -16.75
CA SER A 137 7.46 8.77 -17.23
C SER A 137 8.05 9.79 -16.25
N ASN A 138 7.20 10.55 -15.56
CA ASN A 138 7.65 11.50 -14.54
C ASN A 138 8.22 10.79 -13.32
N LEU A 139 7.62 9.69 -12.89
CA LEU A 139 8.15 8.87 -11.79
C LEU A 139 9.50 8.26 -12.17
N LYS A 140 9.65 7.79 -13.40
CA LYS A 140 10.93 7.28 -13.90
C LYS A 140 12.00 8.35 -13.93
N ALA A 141 11.63 9.59 -14.25
CA ALA A 141 12.58 10.71 -14.27
C ALA A 141 13.11 11.04 -12.87
N LEU A 142 12.35 10.81 -11.83
CA LEU A 142 12.77 10.99 -10.44
C LEU A 142 13.67 9.85 -9.94
N THR A 143 13.60 8.71 -10.60
CA THR A 143 14.36 7.50 -10.25
C THR A 143 15.76 7.58 -10.84
N ARG A 144 16.77 7.49 -10.01
CA ARG A 144 18.17 7.53 -10.46
C ARG A 144 19.01 6.46 -9.76
#